data_5e1c517419d768ee716cf3edabd9c2f9
#
_entry.id   5e1c517419d768ee716cf3edabd9c2f9
#
_cell.length_a   1.000
_cell.length_b   1.000
_cell.length_c   1.000
_cell.angle_alpha   90.00
_cell.angle_beta   90.00
_cell.angle_gamma   90.00
#
_symmetry.space_group_name_H-M   'P 1'
#
loop_
_entity.id
_entity.type
_entity.pdbx_description
1 polymer ?
#
loop_
_entity_poly.entity_id
_entity_poly.type
_entity_poly.pdbx_seq_one_letter_code
_entity_poly.pdbx_strand_id
1 'polypeptide(L)'
;GMISNGDDIELLPNGIKTKIRGIQTHGGPTDSAAVGDRAALNLLNIKPKILKRGTVLATPNCLKTTNRIIANLTLTPHTDWVVKNKQRLRFHFGTARLLGRVSLAIKHQYKKGDSGNVLIDLESSIAVAMDDRFVVRSYSPMETIAGGIVLDPLPIGKWSDIKEHTLQLPLEPRSRFEYVLNQDWRLPKTKKEWQLLFFKFEKQINEWVRELNINESKDGILFSNKALEKGESELKSFFRQSYQQNPFRSVLSVDGITAQLKWSEQWLQVVIVKMTEDGTLAEETGGFSLIGFEPSFSRQDLDELKAIEFTLKKSGSEPILVKEIIAQLSFNPKRVGDLLHLLFDQGKAVNLGNNFWLNRSNLDQVIADMHKLFKLKNEMAVSDFKDLTGLSRKTAIPLLEYLDKKHYTIRNENVRLRGEALHG
;
A
#
# COMPACT_ATOMS: atom_id res chain seq x y z
N GLY A 1 16.25 28.63 3.51
CA GLY A 1 16.76 28.07 2.27
C GLY A 1 17.72 29.02 1.57
N MET A 2 18.41 28.53 0.60
CA MET A 2 19.33 29.24 -0.26
C MET A 2 19.12 28.76 -1.69
N ILE A 3 19.25 29.65 -2.65
CA ILE A 3 19.24 29.34 -4.09
C ILE A 3 20.57 29.76 -4.69
N SER A 4 21.04 29.00 -5.67
CA SER A 4 22.34 29.22 -6.33
C SER A 4 22.21 29.19 -7.85
N ASN A 5 23.19 29.80 -8.53
CA ASN A 5 23.29 29.72 -9.98
C ASN A 5 23.45 28.23 -10.38
N GLY A 6 22.68 27.82 -11.42
CA GLY A 6 22.67 26.44 -11.90
C GLY A 6 21.64 25.52 -11.23
N ASP A 7 20.99 25.96 -10.16
CA ASP A 7 19.96 25.16 -9.48
C ASP A 7 18.80 24.81 -10.40
N ASP A 8 18.37 23.54 -10.35
CA ASP A 8 17.13 23.10 -10.97
C ASP A 8 15.93 23.56 -10.13
N ILE A 9 15.00 24.24 -10.79
CA ILE A 9 13.80 24.77 -10.16
C ILE A 9 12.53 24.44 -10.95
N GLU A 10 11.42 24.49 -10.26
CA GLU A 10 10.09 24.32 -10.82
C GLU A 10 9.23 25.57 -10.61
N LEU A 11 8.60 26.03 -11.67
CA LEU A 11 7.67 27.16 -11.68
C LEU A 11 6.26 26.67 -11.43
N LEU A 12 5.70 26.97 -10.28
CA LEU A 12 4.37 26.57 -9.87
C LEU A 12 3.37 27.76 -9.96
N PRO A 13 2.10 27.54 -10.27
CA PRO A 13 1.41 26.25 -10.41
C PRO A 13 1.55 25.56 -11.78
N ASN A 14 2.29 26.11 -12.74
CA ASN A 14 2.36 25.60 -14.10
C ASN A 14 3.20 24.30 -14.25
N GLY A 15 4.02 23.93 -13.26
CA GLY A 15 4.86 22.72 -13.27
C GLY A 15 6.02 22.78 -14.27
N ILE A 16 6.48 23.99 -14.65
CA ILE A 16 7.53 24.15 -15.65
C ILE A 16 8.89 24.04 -14.96
N LYS A 17 9.68 23.05 -15.36
CA LYS A 17 11.05 22.86 -14.87
C LYS A 17 12.05 23.70 -15.68
N THR A 18 12.98 24.35 -14.99
CA THR A 18 14.02 25.18 -15.57
C THR A 18 15.23 25.29 -14.65
N LYS A 19 16.24 26.07 -15.03
CA LYS A 19 17.43 26.34 -14.22
C LYS A 19 17.62 27.84 -13.98
N ILE A 20 18.21 28.17 -12.84
CA ILE A 20 18.67 29.53 -12.55
C ILE A 20 19.95 29.77 -13.34
N ARG A 21 19.92 30.78 -14.22
CA ARG A 21 21.05 31.17 -15.06
C ARG A 21 21.86 32.34 -14.47
N GLY A 22 21.25 33.09 -13.58
CA GLY A 22 21.89 34.21 -12.91
C GLY A 22 21.02 34.78 -11.82
N ILE A 23 21.67 35.29 -10.78
CA ILE A 23 21.04 35.88 -9.60
C ILE A 23 21.59 37.30 -9.42
N GLN A 24 20.73 38.24 -9.05
CA GLN A 24 21.11 39.58 -8.64
C GLN A 24 20.42 39.92 -7.30
N THR A 25 21.18 40.45 -6.37
CA THR A 25 20.69 41.00 -5.10
C THR A 25 21.26 42.39 -4.89
N HIS A 26 20.50 43.31 -4.29
CA HIS A 26 20.94 44.69 -4.03
C HIS A 26 21.52 45.42 -5.27
N GLY A 27 21.07 45.09 -6.45
CA GLY A 27 21.46 45.73 -7.70
C GLY A 27 22.76 45.20 -8.33
N GLY A 28 23.41 44.19 -7.74
CA GLY A 28 24.63 43.52 -8.25
C GLY A 28 24.43 42.02 -8.49
N PRO A 29 25.23 41.42 -9.38
CA PRO A 29 25.26 39.97 -9.59
C PRO A 29 25.82 39.24 -8.36
N THR A 30 25.28 38.05 -8.10
CA THR A 30 25.73 37.14 -7.01
C THR A 30 25.55 35.70 -7.42
N ASP A 31 26.32 34.78 -6.81
CA ASP A 31 26.20 33.36 -7.07
C ASP A 31 25.07 32.68 -6.29
N SER A 32 24.60 33.31 -5.20
CA SER A 32 23.54 32.76 -4.37
C SER A 32 22.73 33.85 -3.69
N ALA A 33 21.50 33.49 -3.27
CA ALA A 33 20.64 34.32 -2.44
C ALA A 33 20.03 33.49 -1.31
N ALA A 34 19.92 34.09 -0.12
CA ALA A 34 19.41 33.45 1.08
C ALA A 34 17.96 33.88 1.41
N VAL A 35 17.38 33.22 2.41
CA VAL A 35 16.07 33.61 2.95
C VAL A 35 16.14 35.04 3.48
N GLY A 36 15.19 35.88 3.05
CA GLY A 36 15.11 37.30 3.39
C GLY A 36 15.65 38.22 2.31
N ASP A 37 16.44 37.71 1.35
CA ASP A 37 16.96 38.51 0.26
C ASP A 37 15.85 38.83 -0.78
N ARG A 38 15.95 40.03 -1.33
CA ARG A 38 15.23 40.40 -2.54
C ARG A 38 16.10 40.09 -3.76
N ALA A 39 15.83 38.95 -4.40
CA ALA A 39 16.60 38.49 -5.54
C ALA A 39 15.87 38.67 -6.88
N ALA A 40 16.59 39.11 -7.91
CA ALA A 40 16.16 39.03 -9.30
C ALA A 40 16.82 37.80 -9.94
N LEU A 41 16.00 36.94 -10.56
CA LEU A 41 16.43 35.68 -11.13
C LEU A 41 16.32 35.69 -12.65
N ASN A 42 17.37 35.29 -13.34
CA ASN A 42 17.35 34.99 -14.74
C ASN A 42 17.11 33.47 -14.94
N LEU A 43 16.04 33.09 -15.60
CA LEU A 43 15.62 31.71 -15.77
C LEU A 43 15.88 31.22 -17.20
N LEU A 44 16.42 30.04 -17.35
CA LEU A 44 16.78 29.45 -18.62
C LEU A 44 15.50 29.16 -19.47
N ASN A 45 15.44 29.68 -20.70
CA ASN A 45 14.37 29.41 -21.66
C ASN A 45 12.93 29.74 -21.21
N ILE A 46 12.77 30.61 -20.22
CA ILE A 46 11.45 31.06 -19.75
C ILE A 46 11.08 32.41 -20.40
N LYS A 47 9.95 32.42 -21.11
CA LYS A 47 9.39 33.66 -21.67
C LYS A 47 8.73 34.46 -20.55
N PRO A 48 9.00 35.81 -20.42
CA PRO A 48 8.42 36.61 -19.34
C PRO A 48 6.89 36.59 -19.27
N LYS A 49 6.19 36.36 -20.36
CA LYS A 49 4.71 36.25 -20.42
C LYS A 49 4.14 35.10 -19.61
N ILE A 50 4.94 34.06 -19.32
CA ILE A 50 4.56 32.89 -18.53
C ILE A 50 4.56 33.24 -17.03
N LEU A 51 5.42 34.15 -16.63
CA LEU A 51 5.56 34.57 -15.24
C LEU A 51 4.44 35.54 -14.87
N LYS A 52 3.59 35.12 -13.93
CA LYS A 52 2.48 35.94 -13.42
C LYS A 52 2.68 36.16 -11.91
N ARG A 53 2.01 37.20 -11.38
CA ARG A 53 1.93 37.36 -9.93
C ARG A 53 1.33 36.10 -9.29
N GLY A 54 1.96 35.58 -8.26
CA GLY A 54 1.60 34.32 -7.63
C GLY A 54 2.35 33.09 -8.15
N THR A 55 3.23 33.27 -9.16
CA THR A 55 4.17 32.19 -9.51
C THR A 55 5.15 31.96 -8.38
N VAL A 56 5.30 30.72 -7.97
CA VAL A 56 6.24 30.26 -6.94
C VAL A 56 7.36 29.47 -7.61
N LEU A 57 8.60 29.75 -7.20
CA LEU A 57 9.76 28.95 -7.58
C LEU A 57 10.10 28.01 -6.43
N ALA A 58 10.24 26.75 -6.73
CA ALA A 58 10.52 25.72 -5.75
C ALA A 58 11.54 24.72 -6.28
N THR A 59 12.23 24.01 -5.41
CA THR A 59 12.96 22.81 -5.79
C THR A 59 11.98 21.81 -6.44
N PRO A 60 12.35 21.13 -7.54
CA PRO A 60 11.45 20.22 -8.22
C PRO A 60 10.83 19.18 -7.28
N ASN A 61 9.51 18.99 -7.40
CA ASN A 61 8.71 18.05 -6.62
C ASN A 61 8.58 18.33 -5.11
N CYS A 62 9.07 19.45 -4.58
CA CYS A 62 8.96 19.76 -3.15
C CYS A 62 7.60 20.39 -2.76
N LEU A 63 6.91 21.06 -3.69
CA LEU A 63 5.57 21.59 -3.51
C LEU A 63 4.62 21.00 -4.55
N LYS A 64 3.37 20.83 -4.16
CA LYS A 64 2.28 20.42 -5.09
C LYS A 64 1.32 21.57 -5.29
N THR A 65 0.68 21.58 -6.45
CA THR A 65 -0.37 22.55 -6.77
C THR A 65 -1.72 22.02 -6.32
N THR A 66 -2.55 22.91 -5.82
CA THR A 66 -3.89 22.61 -5.33
C THR A 66 -4.87 23.73 -5.68
N ASN A 67 -6.13 23.39 -5.78
CA ASN A 67 -7.24 24.35 -5.78
C ASN A 67 -8.14 24.18 -4.55
N ARG A 68 -7.71 23.35 -3.58
CA ARG A 68 -8.45 23.07 -2.36
C ARG A 68 -7.50 23.01 -1.17
N ILE A 69 -7.82 23.70 -0.09
CA ILE A 69 -7.02 23.71 1.15
C ILE A 69 -7.92 23.63 2.38
N ILE A 70 -7.43 23.05 3.47
CA ILE A 70 -7.99 23.26 4.79
C ILE A 70 -7.15 24.34 5.47
N ALA A 71 -7.80 25.30 6.08
CA ALA A 71 -7.15 26.42 6.74
C ALA A 71 -7.89 26.79 8.03
N ASN A 72 -7.16 27.38 8.97
CA ASN A 72 -7.79 28.12 10.05
C ASN A 72 -8.05 29.54 9.56
N LEU A 73 -9.28 30.00 9.69
CA LEU A 73 -9.73 31.34 9.30
C LEU A 73 -10.13 32.14 10.54
N THR A 74 -9.57 33.34 10.70
CA THR A 74 -9.90 34.27 11.80
C THR A 74 -10.38 35.59 11.24
N LEU A 75 -11.61 35.97 11.55
CA LEU A 75 -12.16 37.26 11.15
C LEU A 75 -11.55 38.39 12.02
N THR A 76 -11.27 39.51 11.39
CA THR A 76 -10.73 40.69 12.10
C THR A 76 -11.74 41.20 13.12
N PRO A 77 -11.31 41.69 14.29
CA PRO A 77 -12.22 42.22 15.33
C PRO A 77 -12.93 43.52 14.93
N HIS A 78 -12.44 44.16 13.86
CA HIS A 78 -12.94 45.48 13.42
C HIS A 78 -13.84 45.39 12.18
N THR A 79 -14.13 44.17 11.68
CA THR A 79 -15.00 44.01 10.50
C THR A 79 -16.47 43.89 10.92
N ASP A 80 -17.37 44.52 10.17
CA ASP A 80 -18.79 44.25 10.26
C ASP A 80 -19.27 43.18 9.29
N TRP A 81 -18.35 42.64 8.51
CA TRP A 81 -18.65 41.55 7.58
C TRP A 81 -18.98 40.25 8.31
N VAL A 82 -19.95 39.54 7.73
CA VAL A 82 -20.33 38.20 8.13
C VAL A 82 -19.95 37.23 7.00
N VAL A 83 -19.13 36.26 7.31
CA VAL A 83 -18.77 35.21 6.35
C VAL A 83 -19.74 34.06 6.47
N LYS A 84 -20.54 33.82 5.45
CA LYS A 84 -21.52 32.72 5.37
C LYS A 84 -20.93 31.48 4.68
N ASN A 85 -21.55 30.33 4.96
CA ASN A 85 -21.15 29.09 4.28
C ASN A 85 -21.28 29.21 2.75
N LYS A 86 -20.27 28.69 2.01
CA LYS A 86 -20.15 28.77 0.55
C LYS A 86 -20.01 30.19 -0.02
N GLN A 87 -19.74 31.18 0.82
CA GLN A 87 -19.51 32.56 0.37
C GLN A 87 -18.26 32.64 -0.51
N ARG A 88 -18.36 33.37 -1.61
CA ARG A 88 -17.25 33.69 -2.51
C ARG A 88 -16.47 34.86 -1.98
N LEU A 89 -15.18 34.68 -1.76
CA LEU A 89 -14.27 35.66 -1.20
C LEU A 89 -12.98 35.77 -2.03
N ARG A 90 -12.18 36.79 -1.75
CA ARG A 90 -10.89 37.02 -2.38
C ARG A 90 -9.76 36.66 -1.42
N PHE A 91 -8.92 35.74 -1.85
CA PHE A 91 -7.78 35.22 -1.10
C PHE A 91 -6.47 35.79 -1.63
N HIS A 92 -5.57 36.19 -0.74
CA HIS A 92 -4.25 36.70 -1.07
C HIS A 92 -3.20 35.83 -0.39
N PHE A 93 -2.49 35.03 -1.19
CA PHE A 93 -1.36 34.20 -0.76
C PHE A 93 -0.08 34.81 -1.34
N GLY A 94 0.74 35.47 -0.50
CA GLY A 94 1.86 36.26 -1.00
C GLY A 94 1.44 37.25 -2.08
N THR A 95 1.92 37.08 -3.30
CA THR A 95 1.57 37.92 -4.45
C THR A 95 0.38 37.43 -5.27
N ALA A 96 -0.09 36.18 -5.01
CA ALA A 96 -1.25 35.60 -5.69
C ALA A 96 -2.56 36.24 -5.19
N ARG A 97 -3.51 36.43 -6.12
CA ARG A 97 -4.86 36.92 -5.84
C ARG A 97 -5.87 35.99 -6.51
N LEU A 98 -6.64 35.28 -5.71
CA LEU A 98 -7.55 34.24 -6.15
C LEU A 98 -8.94 34.44 -5.59
N LEU A 99 -9.93 33.97 -6.30
CA LEU A 99 -11.29 33.85 -5.79
C LEU A 99 -11.50 32.41 -5.33
N GLY A 100 -12.35 32.23 -4.31
CA GLY A 100 -12.68 30.92 -3.79
C GLY A 100 -13.90 30.95 -2.91
N ARG A 101 -14.37 29.78 -2.53
CA ARG A 101 -15.53 29.59 -1.65
C ARG A 101 -15.12 28.92 -0.35
N VAL A 102 -15.69 29.39 0.75
CA VAL A 102 -15.41 28.88 2.10
C VAL A 102 -16.53 27.94 2.55
N SER A 103 -16.18 26.71 2.93
CA SER A 103 -17.08 25.78 3.62
C SER A 103 -16.79 25.80 5.10
N LEU A 104 -17.74 26.25 5.89
CA LEU A 104 -17.63 26.37 7.34
C LEU A 104 -17.93 25.01 8.00
N ALA A 105 -17.07 24.58 8.92
CA ALA A 105 -17.20 23.26 9.52
C ALA A 105 -18.14 23.24 10.75
N ILE A 106 -18.14 24.29 11.57
CA ILE A 106 -18.86 24.36 12.85
C ILE A 106 -20.13 25.19 12.74
N LYS A 107 -19.99 26.48 12.35
CA LYS A 107 -21.07 27.47 12.34
C LYS A 107 -21.59 27.69 10.93
N HIS A 108 -22.84 28.15 10.80
CA HIS A 108 -23.39 28.55 9.50
C HIS A 108 -22.78 29.88 9.00
N GLN A 109 -22.25 30.67 9.92
CA GLN A 109 -21.60 31.95 9.63
C GLN A 109 -20.55 32.30 10.68
N TYR A 110 -19.53 33.07 10.28
CA TYR A 110 -18.52 33.66 11.13
C TYR A 110 -18.73 35.17 11.18
N LYS A 111 -18.60 35.76 12.37
CA LYS A 111 -18.67 37.19 12.65
C LYS A 111 -17.31 37.70 13.16
N LYS A 112 -17.20 38.99 13.39
CA LYS A 112 -15.98 39.62 13.93
C LYS A 112 -15.40 38.86 15.15
N GLY A 113 -14.11 38.58 15.08
CA GLY A 113 -13.40 37.81 16.10
C GLY A 113 -13.61 36.31 16.11
N ASP A 114 -14.57 35.77 15.31
CA ASP A 114 -14.72 34.32 15.16
C ASP A 114 -13.50 33.70 14.45
N SER A 115 -13.10 32.53 14.93
CA SER A 115 -12.03 31.70 14.33
C SER A 115 -12.45 30.26 14.23
N GLY A 116 -11.93 29.54 13.25
CA GLY A 116 -12.12 28.10 13.12
C GLY A 116 -11.63 27.55 11.81
N ASN A 117 -11.56 26.22 11.77
CA ASN A 117 -11.10 25.50 10.59
C ASN A 117 -12.19 25.48 9.50
N VAL A 118 -11.76 25.69 8.28
CA VAL A 118 -12.61 25.78 7.09
C VAL A 118 -11.98 25.05 5.92
N LEU A 119 -12.80 24.58 4.99
CA LEU A 119 -12.34 24.16 3.68
C LEU A 119 -12.50 25.32 2.70
N ILE A 120 -11.48 25.60 1.90
CA ILE A 120 -11.47 26.64 0.88
C ILE A 120 -11.31 25.97 -0.47
N ASP A 121 -12.32 26.12 -1.33
CA ASP A 121 -12.28 25.73 -2.73
C ASP A 121 -11.91 26.96 -3.57
N LEU A 122 -10.71 26.99 -4.15
CA LEU A 122 -10.19 28.08 -4.97
C LEU A 122 -10.59 27.88 -6.44
N GLU A 123 -10.84 28.97 -7.15
CA GLU A 123 -11.20 28.96 -8.59
C GLU A 123 -9.99 28.75 -9.51
N SER A 124 -8.77 28.83 -8.98
CA SER A 124 -7.52 28.57 -9.71
C SER A 124 -6.53 27.87 -8.82
N SER A 125 -5.65 27.10 -9.42
CA SER A 125 -4.61 26.36 -8.70
C SER A 125 -3.54 27.30 -8.13
N ILE A 126 -3.01 26.92 -6.99
CA ILE A 126 -1.95 27.62 -6.27
C ILE A 126 -0.95 26.60 -5.70
N ALA A 127 0.28 27.02 -5.49
CA ALA A 127 1.26 26.27 -4.71
C ALA A 127 1.40 26.92 -3.34
N VAL A 128 1.07 26.18 -2.31
CA VAL A 128 1.16 26.62 -0.89
C VAL A 128 1.69 25.49 -0.03
N ALA A 129 2.36 25.86 1.05
CA ALA A 129 2.84 24.94 2.06
C ALA A 129 1.94 24.97 3.31
N MET A 130 2.08 23.98 4.19
CA MET A 130 1.54 24.09 5.55
C MET A 130 2.14 25.31 6.24
N ASP A 131 1.34 25.92 7.10
CA ASP A 131 1.66 27.14 7.85
C ASP A 131 1.77 28.43 6.99
N ASP A 132 1.56 28.36 5.68
CA ASP A 132 1.46 29.57 4.86
C ASP A 132 0.30 30.45 5.33
N ARG A 133 0.58 31.75 5.46
CA ARG A 133 -0.40 32.75 5.87
C ARG A 133 -1.04 33.40 4.67
N PHE A 134 -2.31 33.74 4.80
CA PHE A 134 -3.06 34.44 3.76
C PHE A 134 -4.00 35.49 4.36
N VAL A 135 -4.38 36.46 3.51
CA VAL A 135 -5.34 37.47 3.83
C VAL A 135 -6.60 37.25 3.00
N VAL A 136 -7.76 37.48 3.63
CA VAL A 136 -9.07 37.40 2.99
C VAL A 136 -9.69 38.78 2.88
N ARG A 137 -10.17 39.09 1.69
CA ARG A 137 -10.89 40.33 1.43
C ARG A 137 -12.31 40.04 0.90
N SER A 138 -13.20 40.97 1.20
CA SER A 138 -14.54 40.99 0.63
C SER A 138 -14.48 41.20 -0.89
N TYR A 139 -15.54 40.80 -1.57
CA TYR A 139 -15.59 40.93 -3.03
C TYR A 139 -15.81 42.37 -3.45
N SER A 140 -16.78 43.07 -2.81
CA SER A 140 -17.14 44.49 -3.05
C SER A 140 -17.94 45.01 -1.87
N PRO A 141 -17.55 46.15 -1.24
CA PRO A 141 -16.28 46.86 -1.40
C PRO A 141 -15.09 45.98 -0.97
N MET A 142 -13.87 46.29 -1.43
CA MET A 142 -12.69 45.48 -1.17
C MET A 142 -12.06 45.84 0.19
N GLU A 143 -12.50 45.17 1.24
CA GLU A 143 -12.03 45.35 2.59
C GLU A 143 -11.31 44.10 3.10
N THR A 144 -10.31 44.24 3.95
CA THR A 144 -9.68 43.10 4.65
C THR A 144 -10.61 42.67 5.78
N ILE A 145 -11.12 41.43 5.68
CA ILE A 145 -12.12 40.88 6.59
C ILE A 145 -11.61 39.77 7.47
N ALA A 146 -10.57 39.04 7.01
CA ALA A 146 -10.02 37.91 7.76
C ALA A 146 -8.56 37.67 7.38
N GLY A 147 -7.89 36.93 8.24
CA GLY A 147 -6.60 36.27 7.95
C GLY A 147 -6.73 34.78 8.19
N GLY A 148 -5.77 34.03 7.68
CA GLY A 148 -5.75 32.57 7.91
C GLY A 148 -4.38 31.95 7.76
N ILE A 149 -4.31 30.69 8.18
CA ILE A 149 -3.13 29.83 8.09
C ILE A 149 -3.54 28.53 7.43
N VAL A 150 -2.78 28.06 6.45
CA VAL A 150 -2.98 26.77 5.78
C VAL A 150 -2.64 25.65 6.76
N LEU A 151 -3.58 24.74 6.99
CA LEU A 151 -3.39 23.57 7.86
C LEU A 151 -3.14 22.29 7.05
N ASP A 152 -3.82 22.14 5.91
CA ASP A 152 -3.61 21.06 4.96
C ASP A 152 -3.71 21.62 3.53
N PRO A 153 -2.60 21.59 2.77
CA PRO A 153 -2.59 22.09 1.40
C PRO A 153 -3.17 21.11 0.38
N LEU A 154 -3.44 19.84 0.74
CA LEU A 154 -3.82 18.76 -0.18
C LEU A 154 -4.93 17.87 0.39
N PRO A 155 -6.04 18.41 0.89
CA PRO A 155 -7.11 17.58 1.44
C PRO A 155 -7.76 16.71 0.37
N ILE A 156 -7.88 15.40 0.64
CA ILE A 156 -8.43 14.41 -0.27
C ILE A 156 -9.82 13.98 0.20
N GLY A 157 -10.80 14.00 -0.69
CA GLY A 157 -12.15 13.53 -0.40
C GLY A 157 -13.23 14.59 -0.63
N LYS A 158 -14.49 14.17 -0.46
CA LYS A 158 -15.65 15.07 -0.50
C LYS A 158 -15.78 15.80 0.84
N TRP A 159 -16.51 16.92 0.85
CA TRP A 159 -16.73 17.67 2.10
C TRP A 159 -17.38 16.85 3.21
N SER A 160 -18.33 15.96 2.88
CA SER A 160 -18.94 15.04 3.84
C SER A 160 -17.89 14.18 4.57
N ASP A 161 -16.86 13.76 3.85
CA ASP A 161 -15.90 12.78 4.32
C ASP A 161 -14.75 13.43 5.12
N ILE A 162 -14.39 14.66 4.75
CA ILE A 162 -13.28 15.39 5.37
C ILE A 162 -13.70 16.45 6.40
N LYS A 163 -15.01 16.63 6.62
CA LYS A 163 -15.53 17.63 7.55
C LYS A 163 -15.03 17.39 8.98
N GLU A 164 -15.09 16.15 9.44
CA GLU A 164 -14.63 15.76 10.77
C GLU A 164 -13.10 15.97 10.90
N HIS A 165 -12.34 15.54 9.91
CA HIS A 165 -10.91 15.80 9.82
C HIS A 165 -10.61 17.30 9.87
N THR A 166 -11.34 18.12 9.09
CA THR A 166 -11.20 19.57 9.09
C THR A 166 -11.41 20.18 10.50
N LEU A 167 -12.42 19.68 11.23
CA LEU A 167 -12.73 20.14 12.58
C LEU A 167 -11.61 19.85 13.58
N GLN A 168 -11.07 18.63 13.50
CA GLN A 168 -10.11 18.10 14.46
C GLN A 168 -8.67 18.52 14.19
N LEU A 169 -8.37 19.06 12.98
CA LEU A 169 -7.01 19.40 12.59
C LEU A 169 -6.41 20.47 13.50
N PRO A 170 -5.32 20.18 14.24
CA PRO A 170 -4.75 21.13 15.20
C PRO A 170 -4.10 22.35 14.53
N LEU A 171 -4.20 23.51 15.18
CA LEU A 171 -3.54 24.73 14.73
C LEU A 171 -2.03 24.69 14.98
N GLU A 172 -1.62 24.15 16.13
CA GLU A 172 -0.21 24.02 16.51
C GLU A 172 0.48 22.95 15.67
N PRO A 173 1.65 23.25 15.02
CA PRO A 173 2.28 22.35 14.03
C PRO A 173 2.66 20.98 14.55
N ARG A 174 3.21 20.87 15.77
CA ARG A 174 3.60 19.59 16.36
C ARG A 174 2.38 18.70 16.66
N SER A 175 1.34 19.29 17.24
CA SER A 175 0.07 18.58 17.48
C SER A 175 -0.59 18.14 16.18
N ARG A 176 -0.47 18.95 15.13
CA ARG A 176 -0.95 18.62 13.79
C ARG A 176 -0.14 17.48 13.19
N PHE A 177 1.20 17.45 13.36
CA PHE A 177 2.05 16.32 12.95
C PHE A 177 1.60 15.02 13.62
N GLU A 178 1.42 15.02 14.95
CA GLU A 178 0.93 13.85 15.69
C GLU A 178 -0.45 13.40 15.19
N TYR A 179 -1.37 14.36 15.01
CA TYR A 179 -2.72 14.08 14.53
C TYR A 179 -2.70 13.42 13.15
N VAL A 180 -2.00 14.01 12.16
CA VAL A 180 -1.94 13.49 10.79
C VAL A 180 -1.24 12.13 10.76
N LEU A 181 -0.17 11.93 11.52
CA LEU A 181 0.54 10.67 11.65
C LEU A 181 -0.39 9.55 12.14
N ASN A 182 -1.25 9.83 13.10
CA ASN A 182 -2.22 8.89 13.64
C ASN A 182 -3.45 8.67 12.73
N GLN A 183 -3.80 9.64 11.88
CA GLN A 183 -4.90 9.49 10.92
C GLN A 183 -4.46 8.70 9.68
N ASP A 184 -3.28 9.00 9.16
CA ASP A 184 -2.72 8.38 7.96
C ASP A 184 -1.99 7.04 8.25
N TRP A 185 -2.29 6.40 9.36
CA TRP A 185 -1.55 5.24 9.87
C TRP A 185 -1.45 4.04 8.89
N ARG A 186 -2.35 3.94 7.90
CA ARG A 186 -2.26 2.90 6.85
C ARG A 186 -1.21 3.18 5.78
N LEU A 187 -0.81 4.45 5.65
CA LEU A 187 0.16 4.93 4.67
C LEU A 187 1.18 5.85 5.38
N PRO A 188 1.93 5.32 6.36
CA PRO A 188 2.90 6.12 7.08
C PRO A 188 3.97 6.64 6.13
N LYS A 189 4.44 7.85 6.43
CA LYS A 189 5.39 8.58 5.60
C LYS A 189 6.80 8.48 6.16
N THR A 190 7.77 8.57 5.27
CA THR A 190 9.18 8.71 5.64
C THR A 190 9.46 10.06 6.28
N LYS A 191 10.54 10.15 7.04
CA LYS A 191 11.00 11.41 7.62
C LYS A 191 11.15 12.51 6.58
N LYS A 192 11.67 12.19 5.39
CA LYS A 192 11.81 13.12 4.28
C LYS A 192 10.46 13.63 3.75
N GLU A 193 9.47 12.76 3.65
CA GLU A 193 8.12 13.18 3.25
C GLU A 193 7.47 14.10 4.29
N TRP A 194 7.69 13.84 5.57
CA TRP A 194 7.24 14.72 6.64
C TRP A 194 7.92 16.08 6.60
N GLN A 195 9.24 16.14 6.33
CA GLN A 195 9.96 17.40 6.13
C GLN A 195 9.34 18.23 5.00
N LEU A 196 9.03 17.57 3.87
CA LEU A 196 8.41 18.23 2.72
C LEU A 196 6.97 18.67 3.02
N LEU A 197 6.18 17.82 3.69
CA LEU A 197 4.78 18.12 3.98
C LEU A 197 4.64 19.32 4.94
N PHE A 198 5.45 19.35 6.01
CA PHE A 198 5.43 20.41 7.02
C PHE A 198 6.36 21.57 6.68
N PHE A 199 7.15 21.48 5.63
CA PHE A 199 8.15 22.49 5.25
C PHE A 199 9.11 22.83 6.39
N LYS A 200 9.56 21.76 7.10
CA LYS A 200 10.46 21.87 8.26
C LYS A 200 11.80 21.20 7.99
N PHE A 201 12.85 21.71 8.62
CA PHE A 201 14.17 21.09 8.60
C PHE A 201 14.16 19.76 9.38
N GLU A 202 15.08 18.89 9.03
CA GLU A 202 15.23 17.59 9.67
C GLU A 202 15.37 17.68 11.20
N LYS A 203 16.12 18.68 11.69
CA LYS A 203 16.29 18.94 13.12
C LYS A 203 14.92 19.07 13.83
N GLN A 204 14.01 19.83 13.25
CA GLN A 204 12.68 20.07 13.81
C GLN A 204 11.82 18.79 13.82
N ILE A 205 11.83 18.02 12.75
CA ILE A 205 11.11 16.74 12.69
C ILE A 205 11.71 15.77 13.72
N ASN A 206 13.03 15.71 13.85
CA ASN A 206 13.70 14.85 14.85
C ASN A 206 13.37 15.27 16.30
N GLU A 207 13.17 16.55 16.57
CA GLU A 207 12.69 17.06 17.85
C GLU A 207 11.28 16.54 18.14
N TRP A 208 10.34 16.67 17.19
CA TRP A 208 8.98 16.16 17.33
C TRP A 208 8.92 14.64 17.50
N VAL A 209 9.71 13.89 16.72
CA VAL A 209 9.82 12.43 16.82
C VAL A 209 10.23 12.01 18.24
N ARG A 210 11.23 12.69 18.84
CA ARG A 210 11.68 12.39 20.20
C ARG A 210 10.64 12.77 21.25
N GLU A 211 10.08 14.00 21.17
CA GLU A 211 9.11 14.51 22.14
C GLU A 211 7.80 13.69 22.18
N LEU A 212 7.38 13.16 21.04
CA LEU A 212 6.15 12.38 20.88
C LEU A 212 6.38 10.86 20.96
N ASN A 213 7.63 10.42 21.20
CA ASN A 213 8.00 8.99 21.22
C ASN A 213 7.54 8.23 19.95
N ILE A 214 7.78 8.84 18.79
CA ILE A 214 7.47 8.26 17.48
C ILE A 214 8.55 7.26 17.09
N ASN A 215 8.13 6.10 16.60
CA ASN A 215 9.03 5.06 16.10
C ASN A 215 9.44 5.35 14.66
N GLU A 216 10.64 4.89 14.31
CA GLU A 216 11.17 4.92 12.95
C GLU A 216 11.56 3.51 12.53
N SER A 217 11.04 3.04 11.39
CA SER A 217 11.43 1.74 10.82
C SER A 217 12.81 1.79 10.18
N LYS A 218 13.35 0.62 9.81
CA LYS A 218 14.61 0.51 9.05
C LYS A 218 14.56 1.27 7.72
N ASP A 219 13.39 1.37 7.10
CA ASP A 219 13.16 2.11 5.84
C ASP A 219 12.83 3.59 6.07
N GLY A 220 12.93 4.08 7.31
CA GLY A 220 12.77 5.48 7.67
C GLY A 220 11.31 5.97 7.72
N ILE A 221 10.30 5.08 7.72
CA ILE A 221 8.91 5.49 7.93
C ILE A 221 8.64 5.74 9.42
N LEU A 222 7.88 6.80 9.70
CA LEU A 222 7.53 7.21 11.06
C LEU A 222 6.12 6.76 11.43
N PHE A 223 5.97 6.18 12.61
CA PHE A 223 4.68 5.70 13.13
C PHE A 223 4.62 5.75 14.66
N SER A 224 3.43 5.94 15.20
CA SER A 224 3.18 5.88 16.66
C SER A 224 2.88 4.45 17.11
N ASN A 225 3.04 4.17 18.41
CA ASN A 225 2.59 2.90 18.99
C ASN A 225 1.08 2.67 18.74
N LYS A 226 0.27 3.73 18.82
CA LYS A 226 -1.16 3.68 18.52
C LYS A 226 -1.46 3.28 17.06
N ALA A 227 -0.63 3.74 16.11
CA ALA A 227 -0.72 3.33 14.71
C ALA A 227 -0.37 1.84 14.55
N LEU A 228 0.67 1.38 15.23
CA LEU A 228 1.09 -0.02 15.24
C LEU A 228 0.00 -0.95 15.79
N GLU A 229 -0.56 -0.61 16.96
CA GLU A 229 -1.68 -1.35 17.58
C GLU A 229 -2.90 -1.46 16.65
N LYS A 230 -3.23 -0.37 15.94
CA LYS A 230 -4.30 -0.39 14.94
C LYS A 230 -3.94 -1.32 13.76
N GLY A 231 -2.70 -1.28 13.30
CA GLY A 231 -2.20 -2.15 12.24
C GLY A 231 -2.29 -3.61 12.62
N GLU A 232 -1.80 -3.98 13.80
CA GLU A 232 -1.88 -5.34 14.34
C GLU A 232 -3.34 -5.81 14.45
N SER A 233 -4.22 -4.97 14.98
CA SER A 233 -5.64 -5.29 15.13
C SER A 233 -6.34 -5.49 13.78
N GLU A 234 -6.07 -4.61 12.78
CA GLU A 234 -6.65 -4.73 11.46
C GLU A 234 -6.12 -5.96 10.72
N LEU A 235 -4.81 -6.20 10.78
CA LEU A 235 -4.20 -7.39 10.17
C LEU A 235 -4.72 -8.69 10.79
N LYS A 236 -4.82 -8.74 12.12
CA LYS A 236 -5.41 -9.88 12.85
C LYS A 236 -6.87 -10.14 12.45
N SER A 237 -7.66 -9.07 12.30
CA SER A 237 -9.05 -9.15 11.85
C SER A 237 -9.13 -9.63 10.41
N PHE A 238 -8.23 -9.18 9.55
CA PHE A 238 -8.13 -9.61 8.16
C PHE A 238 -7.84 -11.12 8.05
N PHE A 239 -6.88 -11.65 8.82
CA PHE A 239 -6.61 -13.09 8.86
C PHE A 239 -7.84 -13.88 9.27
N ARG A 240 -8.51 -13.47 10.37
CA ARG A 240 -9.72 -14.13 10.86
C ARG A 240 -10.84 -14.13 9.81
N GLN A 241 -11.07 -12.99 9.15
CA GLN A 241 -12.07 -12.87 8.11
C GLN A 241 -11.73 -13.74 6.88
N SER A 242 -10.46 -13.77 6.49
CA SER A 242 -9.98 -14.61 5.38
C SER A 242 -10.21 -16.09 5.68
N TYR A 243 -9.96 -16.54 6.90
CA TYR A 243 -10.19 -17.91 7.32
C TYR A 243 -11.68 -18.29 7.38
N GLN A 244 -12.54 -17.34 7.77
CA GLN A 244 -14.00 -17.56 7.72
C GLN A 244 -14.50 -17.70 6.27
N GLN A 245 -13.92 -16.93 5.33
CA GLN A 245 -14.29 -17.00 3.92
C GLN A 245 -13.70 -18.24 3.23
N ASN A 246 -12.52 -18.64 3.63
CA ASN A 246 -11.83 -19.81 3.09
C ASN A 246 -11.04 -20.54 4.19
N PRO A 247 -11.68 -21.42 4.94
CA PRO A 247 -11.04 -22.14 6.04
C PRO A 247 -9.95 -23.13 5.57
N PHE A 248 -9.84 -23.36 4.26
CA PHE A 248 -8.85 -24.26 3.67
C PHE A 248 -7.48 -23.61 3.41
N ARG A 249 -7.40 -22.29 3.53
CA ARG A 249 -6.17 -21.53 3.36
C ARG A 249 -5.74 -20.89 4.66
N SER A 250 -4.88 -21.56 5.40
CA SER A 250 -4.29 -21.03 6.64
C SER A 250 -3.14 -20.06 6.36
N VAL A 251 -2.45 -20.19 5.24
CA VAL A 251 -1.32 -19.34 4.84
C VAL A 251 -1.77 -18.27 3.86
N LEU A 252 -1.50 -17.00 4.18
CA LEU A 252 -1.81 -15.85 3.31
C LEU A 252 -0.52 -15.23 2.81
N SER A 253 -0.42 -15.04 1.49
CA SER A 253 0.76 -14.40 0.87
C SER A 253 0.78 -12.90 1.11
N VAL A 254 1.97 -12.31 1.18
CA VAL A 254 2.18 -10.86 1.33
C VAL A 254 1.44 -10.08 0.24
N ASP A 255 1.53 -10.52 -1.02
CA ASP A 255 0.84 -9.89 -2.15
C ASP A 255 -0.68 -9.89 -1.96
N GLY A 256 -1.24 -11.02 -1.47
CA GLY A 256 -2.67 -11.15 -1.19
C GLY A 256 -3.13 -10.20 -0.08
N ILE A 257 -2.34 -10.04 0.97
CA ILE A 257 -2.60 -9.12 2.09
C ILE A 257 -2.53 -7.67 1.59
N THR A 258 -1.46 -7.30 0.88
CA THR A 258 -1.23 -5.94 0.35
C THR A 258 -2.36 -5.50 -0.59
N ALA A 259 -2.79 -6.38 -1.50
CA ALA A 259 -3.86 -6.10 -2.46
C ALA A 259 -5.21 -5.77 -1.78
N GLN A 260 -5.48 -6.36 -0.60
CA GLN A 260 -6.73 -6.18 0.11
C GLN A 260 -6.71 -5.01 1.11
N LEU A 261 -5.66 -4.91 1.91
CA LEU A 261 -5.55 -3.87 2.95
C LEU A 261 -5.22 -2.49 2.38
N LYS A 262 -4.65 -2.42 1.17
CA LYS A 262 -4.19 -1.17 0.51
C LYS A 262 -3.18 -0.39 1.36
N TRP A 263 -2.37 -1.09 2.13
CA TRP A 263 -1.26 -0.51 2.87
C TRP A 263 -0.04 -0.34 1.99
N SER A 264 0.92 0.48 2.40
CA SER A 264 2.25 0.44 1.78
C SER A 264 2.95 -0.87 2.15
N GLU A 265 3.77 -1.38 1.25
CA GLU A 265 4.52 -2.62 1.47
C GLU A 265 5.43 -2.49 2.71
N GLN A 266 6.12 -1.35 2.85
CA GLN A 266 6.98 -1.06 4.00
C GLN A 266 6.19 -1.09 5.32
N TRP A 267 4.98 -0.56 5.34
CA TRP A 267 4.13 -0.57 6.54
C TRP A 267 3.67 -1.97 6.91
N LEU A 268 3.21 -2.73 5.91
CA LEU A 268 2.83 -4.11 6.12
C LEU A 268 3.99 -4.93 6.71
N GLN A 269 5.21 -4.73 6.18
CA GLN A 269 6.41 -5.41 6.68
C GLN A 269 6.69 -5.07 8.15
N VAL A 270 6.57 -3.79 8.55
CA VAL A 270 6.74 -3.40 9.97
C VAL A 270 5.76 -4.14 10.88
N VAL A 271 4.48 -4.18 10.49
CA VAL A 271 3.44 -4.85 11.31
C VAL A 271 3.64 -6.36 11.33
N ILE A 272 3.98 -6.99 10.21
CA ILE A 272 4.26 -8.43 10.13
C ILE A 272 5.45 -8.80 11.02
N VAL A 273 6.57 -8.08 10.91
CA VAL A 273 7.76 -8.35 11.74
C VAL A 273 7.41 -8.28 13.22
N LYS A 274 6.70 -7.22 13.64
CA LYS A 274 6.27 -7.07 15.03
C LYS A 274 5.39 -8.23 15.50
N MET A 275 4.39 -8.62 14.70
CA MET A 275 3.47 -9.70 15.06
C MET A 275 4.14 -11.08 15.04
N THR A 276 5.20 -11.25 14.24
CA THR A 276 6.01 -12.48 14.24
C THR A 276 6.91 -12.54 15.47
N GLU A 277 7.57 -11.44 15.84
CA GLU A 277 8.36 -11.33 17.07
C GLU A 277 7.54 -11.59 18.33
N ASP A 278 6.30 -11.11 18.37
CA ASP A 278 5.36 -11.31 19.49
C ASP A 278 4.69 -12.71 19.48
N GLY A 279 5.02 -13.57 18.51
CA GLY A 279 4.43 -14.91 18.40
C GLY A 279 2.93 -14.90 18.02
N THR A 280 2.45 -13.86 17.36
CA THR A 280 1.07 -13.78 16.86
C THR A 280 0.95 -14.34 15.44
N LEU A 281 1.98 -14.16 14.61
CA LEU A 281 2.09 -14.73 13.26
C LEU A 281 3.24 -15.72 13.19
N ALA A 282 3.08 -16.76 12.39
CA ALA A 282 4.15 -17.66 11.97
C ALA A 282 4.44 -17.46 10.49
N GLU A 283 5.74 -17.44 10.14
CA GLU A 283 6.18 -17.49 8.75
C GLU A 283 6.14 -18.91 8.24
N GLU A 284 5.54 -19.11 7.09
CA GLU A 284 5.35 -20.41 6.44
C GLU A 284 5.77 -20.35 4.98
N THR A 285 5.90 -21.50 4.35
CA THR A 285 6.19 -21.56 2.91
C THR A 285 5.05 -20.89 2.12
N GLY A 286 5.34 -19.71 1.55
CA GLY A 286 4.38 -18.95 0.73
C GLY A 286 3.66 -17.81 1.43
N GLY A 287 3.94 -17.54 2.72
CA GLY A 287 3.34 -16.40 3.42
C GLY A 287 3.33 -16.51 4.95
N PHE A 288 2.26 -16.08 5.55
CA PHE A 288 2.09 -16.03 7.01
C PHE A 288 0.78 -16.67 7.46
N SER A 289 0.79 -17.24 8.65
CA SER A 289 -0.39 -17.79 9.33
C SER A 289 -0.57 -17.18 10.72
N LEU A 290 -1.81 -17.14 11.22
CA LEU A 290 -2.14 -16.65 12.55
C LEU A 290 -1.97 -17.80 13.57
N ILE A 291 -1.06 -17.63 14.53
CA ILE A 291 -0.80 -18.65 15.57
C ILE A 291 -2.02 -18.82 16.49
N GLY A 292 -2.33 -20.07 16.83
CA GLY A 292 -3.44 -20.41 17.72
C GLY A 292 -4.83 -20.28 17.08
N PHE A 293 -4.91 -20.13 15.77
CA PHE A 293 -6.17 -20.19 15.05
C PHE A 293 -6.30 -21.53 14.33
N GLU A 294 -7.24 -22.35 14.79
CA GLU A 294 -7.63 -23.57 14.08
C GLU A 294 -8.86 -23.29 13.23
N PRO A 295 -8.79 -23.52 11.89
CA PRO A 295 -9.95 -23.37 11.03
C PRO A 295 -11.07 -24.33 11.45
N SER A 296 -12.25 -23.82 11.70
CA SER A 296 -13.43 -24.68 11.90
C SER A 296 -14.06 -25.03 10.56
N PHE A 297 -14.09 -26.32 10.26
CA PHE A 297 -14.75 -26.85 9.06
C PHE A 297 -16.20 -27.15 9.36
N SER A 298 -17.10 -26.73 8.49
CA SER A 298 -18.51 -27.17 8.55
C SER A 298 -18.62 -28.68 8.21
N ARG A 299 -19.73 -29.29 8.59
CA ARG A 299 -19.99 -30.69 8.21
C ARG A 299 -19.94 -30.90 6.69
N GLN A 300 -20.47 -29.93 5.95
CA GLN A 300 -20.41 -29.94 4.48
C GLN A 300 -18.97 -29.90 3.98
N ASP A 301 -18.12 -29.06 4.57
CA ASP A 301 -16.69 -28.98 4.20
C ASP A 301 -15.98 -30.31 4.36
N LEU A 302 -16.22 -30.98 5.49
CA LEU A 302 -15.62 -32.29 5.79
C LEU A 302 -16.16 -33.39 4.85
N ASP A 303 -17.44 -33.35 4.48
CA ASP A 303 -18.04 -34.32 3.57
C ASP A 303 -17.49 -34.12 2.14
N GLU A 304 -17.35 -32.88 1.68
CA GLU A 304 -16.75 -32.56 0.37
C GLU A 304 -15.26 -32.95 0.33
N LEU A 305 -14.50 -32.70 1.41
CA LEU A 305 -13.09 -33.09 1.51
C LEU A 305 -12.94 -34.62 1.43
N LYS A 306 -13.77 -35.35 2.18
CA LYS A 306 -13.81 -36.84 2.12
C LYS A 306 -14.18 -37.35 0.74
N ALA A 307 -15.12 -36.71 0.04
CA ALA A 307 -15.53 -37.10 -1.30
C ALA A 307 -14.36 -36.96 -2.30
N ILE A 308 -13.60 -35.85 -2.22
CA ILE A 308 -12.40 -35.64 -3.07
C ILE A 308 -11.32 -36.68 -2.71
N GLU A 309 -11.01 -36.86 -1.41
CA GLU A 309 -10.02 -37.85 -0.96
C GLU A 309 -10.38 -39.27 -1.44
N PHE A 310 -11.65 -39.64 -1.31
CA PHE A 310 -12.15 -40.92 -1.80
C PHE A 310 -12.01 -41.07 -3.33
N THR A 311 -12.35 -40.02 -4.08
CA THR A 311 -12.22 -39.99 -5.53
C THR A 311 -10.76 -40.21 -5.96
N LEU A 312 -9.83 -39.49 -5.33
CA LEU A 312 -8.38 -39.68 -5.57
C LEU A 312 -7.89 -41.06 -5.14
N LYS A 313 -8.40 -41.61 -4.04
CA LYS A 313 -8.00 -42.96 -3.59
C LYS A 313 -8.52 -44.07 -4.51
N LYS A 314 -9.78 -43.91 -4.98
CA LYS A 314 -10.41 -44.87 -5.88
C LYS A 314 -9.74 -44.98 -7.26
N SER A 315 -9.06 -43.92 -7.71
CA SER A 315 -8.36 -43.93 -9.00
C SER A 315 -7.13 -44.85 -9.06
N GLY A 316 -6.68 -45.39 -7.93
CA GLY A 316 -5.48 -46.24 -7.89
C GLY A 316 -4.25 -45.48 -8.36
N SER A 317 -3.45 -46.05 -9.23
CA SER A 317 -2.26 -45.43 -9.82
C SER A 317 -2.56 -44.35 -10.85
N GLU A 318 -3.83 -44.19 -11.28
CA GLU A 318 -4.21 -43.22 -12.31
C GLU A 318 -4.33 -41.79 -11.76
N PRO A 319 -3.49 -40.83 -12.20
CA PRO A 319 -3.64 -39.42 -11.87
C PRO A 319 -4.91 -38.85 -12.48
N ILE A 320 -5.66 -38.08 -11.67
CA ILE A 320 -6.92 -37.44 -12.08
C ILE A 320 -6.68 -35.93 -12.34
N LEU A 321 -7.28 -35.42 -13.41
CA LEU A 321 -7.31 -33.97 -13.68
C LEU A 321 -8.35 -33.29 -12.79
N VAL A 322 -8.05 -32.06 -12.34
CA VAL A 322 -8.98 -31.23 -11.54
C VAL A 322 -10.36 -31.13 -12.22
N LYS A 323 -10.41 -30.97 -13.54
CA LYS A 323 -11.65 -30.91 -14.30
C LYS A 323 -12.50 -32.20 -14.23
N GLU A 324 -11.85 -33.34 -14.09
CA GLU A 324 -12.54 -34.66 -13.99
C GLU A 324 -13.13 -34.80 -12.57
N ILE A 325 -12.43 -34.37 -11.54
CA ILE A 325 -12.95 -34.29 -10.15
C ILE A 325 -14.16 -33.37 -10.10
N ILE A 326 -14.10 -32.19 -10.72
CA ILE A 326 -15.21 -31.25 -10.80
C ILE A 326 -16.43 -31.88 -11.50
N ALA A 327 -16.21 -32.56 -12.62
CA ALA A 327 -17.28 -33.21 -13.39
C ALA A 327 -17.93 -34.38 -12.64
N GLN A 328 -17.15 -35.15 -11.88
CA GLN A 328 -17.66 -36.29 -11.11
C GLN A 328 -18.44 -35.88 -9.87
N LEU A 329 -17.99 -34.84 -9.17
CA LEU A 329 -18.58 -34.42 -7.89
C LEU A 329 -19.53 -33.23 -8.03
N SER A 330 -19.56 -32.57 -9.19
CA SER A 330 -20.38 -31.35 -9.44
C SER A 330 -20.13 -30.22 -8.46
N PHE A 331 -18.91 -30.13 -7.91
CA PHE A 331 -18.53 -29.09 -6.96
C PHE A 331 -18.05 -27.82 -7.68
N ASN A 332 -18.08 -26.70 -6.97
CA ASN A 332 -17.56 -25.43 -7.48
C ASN A 332 -16.04 -25.56 -7.80
N PRO A 333 -15.58 -25.18 -9.01
CA PRO A 333 -14.19 -25.31 -9.42
C PRO A 333 -13.15 -24.70 -8.46
N LYS A 334 -13.44 -23.50 -7.94
CA LYS A 334 -12.55 -22.83 -6.98
C LYS A 334 -12.44 -23.64 -5.70
N ARG A 335 -13.58 -24.15 -5.21
CA ARG A 335 -13.64 -24.95 -4.00
C ARG A 335 -12.91 -26.28 -4.11
N VAL A 336 -13.02 -26.98 -5.25
CA VAL A 336 -12.24 -28.19 -5.51
C VAL A 336 -10.74 -27.91 -5.45
N GLY A 337 -10.29 -26.79 -6.01
CA GLY A 337 -8.89 -26.36 -5.92
C GLY A 337 -8.44 -26.15 -4.47
N ASP A 338 -9.22 -25.44 -3.67
CA ASP A 338 -8.91 -25.18 -2.26
C ASP A 338 -8.87 -26.47 -1.42
N LEU A 339 -9.81 -27.41 -1.64
CA LEU A 339 -9.83 -28.70 -0.95
C LEU A 339 -8.68 -29.64 -1.37
N LEU A 340 -8.27 -29.63 -2.63
CA LEU A 340 -7.10 -30.35 -3.10
C LEU A 340 -5.82 -29.83 -2.47
N HIS A 341 -5.68 -28.51 -2.32
CA HIS A 341 -4.55 -27.91 -1.60
C HIS A 341 -4.54 -28.29 -0.13
N LEU A 342 -5.70 -28.29 0.54
CA LEU A 342 -5.79 -28.76 1.92
C LEU A 342 -5.36 -30.23 2.05
N LEU A 343 -5.79 -31.12 1.15
CA LEU A 343 -5.35 -32.53 1.14
C LEU A 343 -3.85 -32.66 0.89
N PHE A 344 -3.28 -31.77 0.08
CA PHE A 344 -1.84 -31.70 -0.14
C PHE A 344 -1.10 -31.27 1.13
N ASP A 345 -1.55 -30.22 1.81
CA ASP A 345 -0.96 -29.72 3.06
C ASP A 345 -1.07 -30.77 4.19
N GLN A 346 -2.14 -31.56 4.20
CA GLN A 346 -2.31 -32.72 5.08
C GLN A 346 -1.45 -33.94 4.68
N GLY A 347 -0.70 -33.86 3.60
CA GLY A 347 0.09 -34.99 3.09
C GLY A 347 -0.73 -36.13 2.49
N LYS A 348 -2.04 -35.94 2.23
CA LYS A 348 -2.96 -36.96 1.69
C LYS A 348 -3.07 -36.99 0.17
N ALA A 349 -2.76 -35.89 -0.48
CA ALA A 349 -2.74 -35.78 -1.94
C ALA A 349 -1.40 -35.24 -2.44
N VAL A 350 -1.10 -35.49 -3.71
CA VAL A 350 0.11 -35.05 -4.38
C VAL A 350 -0.26 -34.35 -5.67
N ASN A 351 0.31 -33.17 -5.89
CA ASN A 351 0.20 -32.43 -7.15
C ASN A 351 1.37 -32.83 -8.06
N LEU A 352 1.04 -33.45 -9.19
CA LEU A 352 2.02 -33.92 -10.17
C LEU A 352 2.41 -32.85 -11.21
N GLY A 353 1.79 -31.67 -11.15
CA GLY A 353 1.87 -30.64 -12.18
C GLY A 353 0.77 -30.80 -13.24
N ASN A 354 0.64 -29.79 -14.13
CA ASN A 354 -0.34 -29.79 -15.24
C ASN A 354 -1.78 -30.13 -14.82
N ASN A 355 -2.19 -29.72 -13.57
CA ASN A 355 -3.48 -30.00 -12.95
C ASN A 355 -3.77 -31.50 -12.70
N PHE A 356 -2.76 -32.37 -12.68
CA PHE A 356 -2.89 -33.76 -12.28
C PHE A 356 -2.68 -33.94 -10.78
N TRP A 357 -3.55 -34.71 -10.18
CA TRP A 357 -3.51 -35.03 -8.75
C TRP A 357 -3.58 -36.51 -8.51
N LEU A 358 -2.93 -37.00 -7.47
CA LEU A 358 -2.91 -38.38 -7.07
C LEU A 358 -3.02 -38.49 -5.54
N ASN A 359 -3.67 -39.53 -5.04
CA ASN A 359 -3.66 -39.83 -3.61
C ASN A 359 -2.25 -40.25 -3.16
N ARG A 360 -1.83 -39.80 -1.98
CA ARG A 360 -0.48 -40.06 -1.45
C ARG A 360 -0.23 -41.55 -1.24
N SER A 361 -1.16 -42.32 -0.70
CA SER A 361 -0.99 -43.76 -0.49
C SER A 361 -0.89 -44.53 -1.80
N ASN A 362 -1.58 -44.06 -2.84
CA ASN A 362 -1.48 -44.67 -4.17
C ASN A 362 -0.09 -44.41 -4.82
N LEU A 363 0.46 -43.19 -4.62
CA LEU A 363 1.81 -42.86 -5.05
C LEU A 363 2.84 -43.73 -4.33
N ASP A 364 2.69 -43.89 -3.02
CA ASP A 364 3.61 -44.71 -2.21
C ASP A 364 3.58 -46.18 -2.66
N GLN A 365 2.41 -46.69 -3.08
CA GLN A 365 2.29 -48.02 -3.66
C GLN A 365 3.03 -48.12 -5.04
N VAL A 366 2.87 -47.12 -5.90
CA VAL A 366 3.61 -47.05 -7.19
C VAL A 366 5.11 -47.05 -6.95
N ILE A 367 5.60 -46.28 -5.99
CA ILE A 367 7.01 -46.19 -5.60
C ILE A 367 7.51 -47.56 -5.08
N ALA A 368 6.70 -48.24 -4.25
CA ALA A 368 7.05 -49.58 -3.75
C ALA A 368 7.13 -50.64 -4.88
N ASP A 369 6.21 -50.57 -5.84
CA ASP A 369 6.21 -51.49 -6.94
C ASP A 369 7.36 -51.22 -7.95
N MET A 370 7.69 -49.96 -8.17
CA MET A 370 8.90 -49.58 -8.91
C MET A 370 10.18 -50.05 -8.22
N HIS A 371 10.26 -49.97 -6.89
CA HIS A 371 11.39 -50.51 -6.15
C HIS A 371 11.58 -52.02 -6.37
N LYS A 372 10.48 -52.77 -6.41
CA LYS A 372 10.53 -54.20 -6.74
C LYS A 372 11.04 -54.43 -8.19
N LEU A 373 10.57 -53.64 -9.15
CA LEU A 373 10.99 -53.72 -10.55
C LEU A 373 12.49 -53.43 -10.70
N PHE A 374 13.03 -52.40 -10.04
CA PHE A 374 14.45 -52.06 -10.08
C PHE A 374 15.37 -53.06 -9.34
N LYS A 375 14.82 -53.95 -8.54
CA LYS A 375 15.56 -55.12 -8.05
C LYS A 375 15.77 -56.20 -9.10
N LEU A 376 14.91 -56.23 -10.15
CA LEU A 376 14.96 -57.20 -11.22
C LEU A 376 15.61 -56.67 -12.50
N LYS A 377 15.56 -55.34 -12.70
CA LYS A 377 16.07 -54.67 -13.91
C LYS A 377 16.84 -53.42 -13.50
N ASN A 378 17.95 -53.10 -14.16
CA ASN A 378 18.72 -51.88 -13.93
C ASN A 378 18.11 -50.61 -14.56
N GLU A 379 17.23 -50.82 -15.56
CA GLU A 379 16.60 -49.78 -16.36
C GLU A 379 15.11 -50.03 -16.48
N MET A 380 14.32 -49.00 -16.62
CA MET A 380 12.87 -49.02 -16.78
C MET A 380 12.49 -48.17 -17.99
N ALA A 381 11.93 -48.80 -19.03
CA ALA A 381 11.32 -48.11 -20.16
C ALA A 381 9.92 -47.59 -19.79
N VAL A 382 9.38 -46.63 -20.55
CA VAL A 382 8.00 -46.13 -20.38
C VAL A 382 6.97 -47.28 -20.53
N SER A 383 7.25 -48.28 -21.38
CA SER A 383 6.43 -49.50 -21.50
C SER A 383 6.39 -50.28 -20.19
N ASP A 384 7.57 -50.54 -19.57
CA ASP A 384 7.65 -51.28 -18.31
C ASP A 384 6.83 -50.57 -17.20
N PHE A 385 6.90 -49.21 -17.14
CA PHE A 385 6.11 -48.44 -16.17
C PHE A 385 4.61 -48.53 -16.45
N LYS A 386 4.21 -48.53 -17.72
CA LYS A 386 2.80 -48.72 -18.11
C LYS A 386 2.28 -50.11 -17.76
N ASP A 387 3.07 -51.14 -17.98
CA ASP A 387 2.72 -52.50 -17.64
C ASP A 387 2.61 -52.69 -16.10
N LEU A 388 3.49 -52.02 -15.34
CA LEU A 388 3.48 -52.00 -13.88
C LEU A 388 2.24 -51.34 -13.30
N THR A 389 1.83 -50.18 -13.87
CA THR A 389 0.80 -49.32 -13.33
C THR A 389 -0.55 -49.39 -14.00
N GLY A 390 -0.64 -50.02 -15.19
CA GLY A 390 -1.84 -50.03 -16.03
C GLY A 390 -2.19 -48.70 -16.70
N LEU A 391 -1.30 -47.70 -16.62
CA LEU A 391 -1.56 -46.35 -17.07
C LEU A 391 -1.47 -46.18 -18.58
N SER A 392 -2.29 -45.28 -19.14
CA SER A 392 -2.12 -44.75 -20.48
C SER A 392 -0.86 -43.89 -20.58
N ARG A 393 -0.32 -43.67 -21.79
CA ARG A 393 0.81 -42.76 -21.98
C ARG A 393 0.53 -41.36 -21.48
N LYS A 394 -0.73 -40.88 -21.59
CA LYS A 394 -1.18 -39.56 -21.19
C LYS A 394 -1.05 -39.33 -19.68
N THR A 395 -1.31 -40.33 -18.87
CA THR A 395 -1.28 -40.28 -17.39
C THR A 395 0.05 -40.79 -16.82
N ALA A 396 0.75 -41.67 -17.52
CA ALA A 396 2.06 -42.19 -17.11
C ALA A 396 3.17 -41.12 -17.20
N ILE A 397 3.17 -40.28 -18.25
CA ILE A 397 4.25 -39.28 -18.43
C ILE A 397 4.27 -38.22 -17.29
N PRO A 398 3.16 -37.56 -16.90
CA PRO A 398 3.17 -36.64 -15.79
C PRO A 398 3.64 -37.25 -14.46
N LEU A 399 3.26 -38.49 -14.20
CA LEU A 399 3.69 -39.22 -13.01
C LEU A 399 5.19 -39.53 -13.06
N LEU A 400 5.72 -39.98 -14.21
CA LEU A 400 7.15 -40.20 -14.40
C LEU A 400 7.97 -38.90 -14.26
N GLU A 401 7.50 -37.77 -14.81
CA GLU A 401 8.15 -36.47 -14.68
C GLU A 401 8.18 -36.00 -13.21
N TYR A 402 7.11 -36.25 -12.46
CA TYR A 402 7.10 -36.02 -11.03
C TYR A 402 8.12 -36.88 -10.28
N LEU A 403 8.20 -38.16 -10.60
CA LEU A 403 9.16 -39.10 -10.00
C LEU A 403 10.61 -38.73 -10.34
N ASP A 404 10.87 -38.27 -11.56
CA ASP A 404 12.17 -37.73 -11.98
C ASP A 404 12.52 -36.48 -11.17
N LYS A 405 11.57 -35.53 -11.03
CA LYS A 405 11.74 -34.30 -10.25
C LYS A 405 11.98 -34.53 -8.75
N LYS A 406 11.43 -35.63 -8.22
CA LYS A 406 11.60 -36.03 -6.82
C LYS A 406 12.75 -37.00 -6.60
N HIS A 407 13.60 -37.22 -7.60
CA HIS A 407 14.78 -38.10 -7.57
C HIS A 407 14.48 -39.56 -7.24
N TYR A 408 13.25 -40.02 -7.45
CA TYR A 408 12.94 -41.44 -7.42
C TYR A 408 13.44 -42.13 -8.68
N THR A 409 13.47 -41.46 -9.81
CA THR A 409 14.04 -41.92 -11.07
C THR A 409 14.94 -40.86 -11.70
N ILE A 410 15.87 -41.28 -12.55
CA ILE A 410 16.74 -40.42 -13.35
C ILE A 410 16.49 -40.74 -14.81
N ARG A 411 16.04 -39.76 -15.59
CA ARG A 411 15.80 -39.94 -17.02
C ARG A 411 17.11 -40.03 -17.77
N ASN A 412 17.29 -41.13 -18.54
CA ASN A 412 18.39 -41.32 -19.47
C ASN A 412 17.78 -41.66 -20.84
N GLU A 413 17.74 -40.67 -21.75
CA GLU A 413 17.11 -40.77 -23.08
C GLU A 413 15.68 -41.35 -23.05
N ASN A 414 15.50 -42.63 -23.48
CA ASN A 414 14.21 -43.32 -23.54
C ASN A 414 13.91 -44.22 -22.33
N VAL A 415 14.87 -44.36 -21.41
CA VAL A 415 14.75 -45.17 -20.20
C VAL A 415 14.92 -44.31 -18.94
N ARG A 416 14.63 -44.90 -17.82
CA ARG A 416 14.88 -44.34 -16.50
C ARG A 416 15.74 -45.27 -15.67
N LEU A 417 16.70 -44.69 -15.00
CA LEU A 417 17.54 -45.36 -14.03
C LEU A 417 16.96 -45.15 -12.62
N ARG A 418 17.37 -45.97 -11.69
CA ARG A 418 17.02 -45.85 -10.29
C ARG A 418 17.60 -44.54 -9.71
N GLY A 419 16.78 -43.72 -9.10
CA GLY A 419 17.18 -42.47 -8.41
C GLY A 419 17.57 -42.69 -6.96
N GLU A 420 18.23 -41.68 -6.39
CA GLU A 420 18.75 -41.72 -5.01
C GLU A 420 17.63 -41.90 -3.98
N ALA A 421 16.45 -41.28 -4.18
CA ALA A 421 15.31 -41.38 -3.28
C ALA A 421 14.68 -42.80 -3.23
N LEU A 422 15.09 -43.71 -4.10
CA LEU A 422 14.71 -45.15 -4.11
C LEU A 422 15.76 -46.04 -3.41
N HIS A 423 16.82 -45.45 -2.83
CA HIS A 423 17.88 -46.21 -2.16
C HIS A 423 17.62 -46.44 -0.65
N GLY A 424 16.46 -46.02 -0.14
CA GLY A 424 16.03 -46.23 1.25
C GLY A 424 15.39 -47.60 1.50
#